data_9ab4b0cfb13b2e1c23afd45297fba2a5
#
_entry.id   9ab4b0cfb13b2e1c23afd45297fba2a5
#
_cell.length_a   1.000
_cell.length_b   1.000
_cell.length_c   1.000
_cell.angle_alpha   90.00
_cell.angle_beta   90.00
_cell.angle_gamma   90.00
#
_symmetry.space_group_name_H-M   'P 1'
#
loop_
_entity.id
_entity.type
_entity.pdbx_description
1 polymer ?
#
loop_
_entity_poly.entity_id
_entity_poly.type
_entity_poly.pdbx_seq_one_letter_code
_entity_poly.pdbx_strand_id
1 'polypeptide(L)'
;MNNFNLPSKSRKNIEHHYDIGGRKGELLYDIFLDTKHRLYSCAYWKEDTKTLEDAQQNKIEHIVKKLDIKQGSKVLEVGCGWGGMAIEIAKQKNCEVTGISLSKNQIIYCKEKAKKLGLDNQVKFELIDYREAKGTYDRIYSVGMFEHVGKKFYPTFFKKMSQLLKDDGLFLLHTIGVVDKPSPPNKFINKYIFPGGICPSLSQIITPLEKTGLIVADSETLIRHYDKTLESWLERFLNKKNLVKDLFDEKFVKMWEFYLASCAAAFRYRDLVVFQLQIVKNFQSAHRTRDYIYS
;
A
#
# COMPACT_ATOMS: atom_id res chain seq x y z
N MET A 1 23.23 3.69 -14.59
CA MET A 1 22.28 3.58 -13.46
C MET A 1 20.92 4.05 -13.96
N ASN A 2 19.93 3.16 -14.02
CA ASN A 2 18.61 3.50 -14.56
C ASN A 2 17.83 4.37 -13.54
N ASN A 3 17.57 5.62 -13.92
CA ASN A 3 16.80 6.60 -13.14
C ASN A 3 15.28 6.36 -13.27
N PHE A 4 14.79 5.16 -12.94
CA PHE A 4 13.39 4.78 -13.15
C PHE A 4 12.37 5.56 -12.30
N ASN A 5 12.78 6.07 -11.13
CA ASN A 5 11.88 6.69 -10.15
C ASN A 5 12.15 8.19 -9.92
N LEU A 6 12.67 8.87 -10.94
CA LEU A 6 12.65 10.33 -10.99
C LEU A 6 11.20 10.84 -10.98
N PRO A 7 10.89 12.01 -10.40
CA PRO A 7 9.54 12.57 -10.37
C PRO A 7 8.81 12.52 -11.72
N SER A 8 9.50 12.85 -12.81
CA SER A 8 8.96 12.82 -14.18
C SER A 8 8.66 11.42 -14.70
N LYS A 9 9.29 10.37 -14.15
CA LYS A 9 9.10 8.97 -14.55
C LYS A 9 8.18 8.21 -13.61
N SER A 10 8.11 8.60 -12.33
CA SER A 10 7.25 7.95 -11.34
C SER A 10 5.79 7.92 -11.77
N ARG A 11 5.28 9.05 -12.30
CA ARG A 11 3.91 9.11 -12.82
C ARG A 11 3.68 8.10 -13.96
N LYS A 12 4.56 8.05 -14.97
CA LYS A 12 4.45 7.10 -16.09
C LYS A 12 4.49 5.63 -15.65
N ASN A 13 5.34 5.31 -14.66
CA ASN A 13 5.44 3.96 -14.14
C ASN A 13 4.15 3.55 -13.39
N ILE A 14 3.54 4.47 -12.65
CA ILE A 14 2.27 4.24 -11.94
C ILE A 14 1.11 4.14 -12.93
N GLU A 15 1.02 5.04 -13.90
CA GLU A 15 0.02 4.98 -14.98
C GLU A 15 0.12 3.66 -15.74
N HIS A 16 1.32 3.16 -16.03
CA HIS A 16 1.52 1.88 -16.73
C HIS A 16 0.84 0.71 -16.02
N HIS A 17 0.86 0.66 -14.70
CA HIS A 17 0.30 -0.45 -13.93
C HIS A 17 -1.16 -0.21 -13.51
N TYR A 18 -1.47 0.97 -12.96
CA TYR A 18 -2.78 1.23 -12.36
C TYR A 18 -3.81 1.79 -13.35
N ASP A 19 -3.36 2.34 -14.47
CA ASP A 19 -4.23 2.88 -15.53
C ASP A 19 -4.27 1.97 -16.76
N ILE A 20 -3.97 0.66 -16.60
CA ILE A 20 -3.99 -0.35 -17.66
C ILE A 20 -5.31 -0.31 -18.42
N GLY A 21 -5.27 0.10 -19.69
CA GLY A 21 -6.45 0.10 -20.56
C GLY A 21 -7.58 1.08 -20.15
N GLY A 22 -7.33 2.07 -19.29
CA GLY A 22 -8.33 3.03 -18.85
C GLY A 22 -9.48 2.36 -18.10
N ARG A 23 -10.74 2.55 -18.54
CA ARG A 23 -11.92 1.91 -17.91
C ARG A 23 -11.88 0.39 -17.88
N LYS A 24 -11.20 -0.26 -18.84
CA LYS A 24 -11.02 -1.73 -18.81
C LYS A 24 -10.16 -2.17 -17.61
N GLY A 25 -9.17 -1.36 -17.24
CA GLY A 25 -8.37 -1.61 -16.05
C GLY A 25 -9.16 -1.49 -14.75
N GLU A 26 -10.09 -0.53 -14.67
CA GLU A 26 -10.97 -0.42 -13.52
C GLU A 26 -11.81 -1.69 -13.35
N LEU A 27 -12.38 -2.22 -14.44
CA LEU A 27 -13.12 -3.48 -14.42
C LEU A 27 -12.24 -4.68 -14.07
N LEU A 28 -10.97 -4.69 -14.48
CA LEU A 28 -10.03 -5.75 -14.10
C LEU A 28 -9.87 -5.82 -12.57
N TYR A 29 -9.68 -4.67 -11.91
CA TYR A 29 -9.53 -4.64 -10.45
C TYR A 29 -10.81 -5.06 -9.73
N ASP A 30 -12.00 -4.77 -10.26
CA ASP A 30 -13.28 -5.24 -9.71
C ASP A 30 -13.45 -6.77 -9.81
N ILE A 31 -12.76 -7.41 -10.75
CA ILE A 31 -12.86 -8.85 -10.96
C ILE A 31 -12.18 -9.64 -9.82
N PHE A 32 -11.04 -9.19 -9.31
CA PHE A 32 -10.24 -10.01 -8.41
C PHE A 32 -9.98 -9.39 -7.02
N LEU A 33 -10.11 -8.07 -6.84
CA LEU A 33 -9.97 -7.46 -5.53
C LEU A 33 -11.19 -7.71 -4.63
N ASP A 34 -11.07 -7.38 -3.35
CA ASP A 34 -12.18 -7.38 -2.43
C ASP A 34 -13.26 -6.36 -2.84
N THR A 35 -14.52 -6.74 -2.71
CA THR A 35 -15.66 -5.92 -3.15
C THR A 35 -15.95 -4.76 -2.22
N LYS A 36 -15.53 -4.84 -0.96
CA LYS A 36 -15.83 -3.85 0.08
C LYS A 36 -14.92 -2.62 -0.01
N HIS A 37 -13.62 -2.85 -0.06
CA HIS A 37 -12.61 -1.78 0.03
C HIS A 37 -11.80 -1.60 -1.25
N ARG A 38 -11.76 -2.62 -2.13
CA ARG A 38 -10.98 -2.63 -3.38
C ARG A 38 -9.50 -2.40 -3.11
N LEU A 39 -8.92 -3.19 -2.19
CA LEU A 39 -7.54 -3.02 -1.75
C LEU A 39 -6.59 -3.91 -2.55
N TYR A 40 -5.62 -3.27 -3.21
CA TYR A 40 -4.58 -3.95 -3.98
C TYR A 40 -3.26 -4.00 -3.19
N SER A 41 -3.32 -4.65 -2.03
CA SER A 41 -2.18 -4.84 -1.13
C SER A 41 -2.42 -6.06 -0.24
N CYS A 42 -1.37 -6.53 0.42
CA CYS A 42 -1.43 -7.68 1.33
C CYS A 42 -2.54 -7.52 2.36
N ALA A 43 -3.40 -8.52 2.50
CA ALA A 43 -4.42 -8.62 3.54
C ALA A 43 -3.82 -9.19 4.84
N TYR A 44 -4.57 -9.09 5.96
CA TYR A 44 -4.18 -9.66 7.25
C TYR A 44 -5.08 -10.85 7.58
N TRP A 45 -4.54 -12.05 7.49
CA TRP A 45 -5.25 -13.30 7.71
C TRP A 45 -5.07 -13.78 9.15
N LYS A 46 -6.12 -13.67 9.98
CA LYS A 46 -6.20 -14.34 11.27
C LYS A 46 -6.54 -15.82 11.06
N GLU A 47 -6.39 -16.65 12.08
CA GLU A 47 -6.65 -18.09 11.98
C GLU A 47 -8.08 -18.42 11.53
N ASP A 48 -9.05 -17.66 12.00
CA ASP A 48 -10.48 -17.82 11.72
C ASP A 48 -10.96 -17.10 10.44
N THR A 49 -10.09 -16.34 9.78
CA THR A 49 -10.45 -15.54 8.58
C THR A 49 -10.71 -16.44 7.38
N LYS A 50 -11.91 -16.34 6.81
CA LYS A 50 -12.35 -17.19 5.69
C LYS A 50 -12.37 -16.48 4.34
N THR A 51 -12.66 -15.18 4.31
CA THR A 51 -12.84 -14.43 3.06
C THR A 51 -11.77 -13.36 2.86
N LEU A 52 -11.55 -12.97 1.62
CA LEU A 52 -10.65 -11.85 1.29
C LEU A 52 -11.17 -10.53 1.87
N GLU A 53 -12.49 -10.34 1.89
CA GLU A 53 -13.15 -9.18 2.46
C GLU A 53 -12.83 -9.02 3.95
N ASP A 54 -12.95 -10.11 4.71
CA ASP A 54 -12.61 -10.12 6.14
C ASP A 54 -11.11 -9.92 6.38
N ALA A 55 -10.27 -10.53 5.56
CA ALA A 55 -8.82 -10.36 5.64
C ALA A 55 -8.38 -8.92 5.37
N GLN A 56 -9.02 -8.25 4.40
CA GLN A 56 -8.76 -6.84 4.12
C GLN A 56 -9.31 -5.92 5.23
N GLN A 57 -10.47 -6.25 5.79
CA GLN A 57 -11.01 -5.55 6.95
C GLN A 57 -10.06 -5.69 8.16
N ASN A 58 -9.60 -6.90 8.45
CA ASN A 58 -8.62 -7.18 9.51
C ASN A 58 -7.32 -6.37 9.32
N LYS A 59 -6.85 -6.20 8.08
CA LYS A 59 -5.68 -5.35 7.78
C LYS A 59 -5.94 -3.89 8.17
N ILE A 60 -7.09 -3.33 7.80
CA ILE A 60 -7.43 -1.96 8.16
C ILE A 60 -7.44 -1.80 9.68
N GLU A 61 -8.14 -2.69 10.38
CA GLU A 61 -8.23 -2.66 11.84
C GLU A 61 -6.85 -2.77 12.52
N HIS A 62 -6.00 -3.68 12.03
CA HIS A 62 -4.65 -3.87 12.55
C HIS A 62 -3.80 -2.61 12.38
N ILE A 63 -3.86 -1.96 11.22
CA ILE A 63 -3.15 -0.71 10.95
C ILE A 63 -3.71 0.45 11.77
N VAL A 64 -5.04 0.55 11.89
CA VAL A 64 -5.71 1.56 12.72
C VAL A 64 -5.30 1.46 14.18
N LYS A 65 -5.23 0.24 14.72
CA LYS A 65 -4.75 -0.01 16.09
C LYS A 65 -3.28 0.38 16.23
N LYS A 66 -2.41 -0.08 15.33
CA LYS A 66 -0.98 0.29 15.35
C LYS A 66 -0.74 1.79 15.26
N LEU A 67 -1.54 2.51 14.51
CA LEU A 67 -1.46 3.96 14.41
C LEU A 67 -2.13 4.68 15.59
N ASP A 68 -2.86 3.97 16.43
CA ASP A 68 -3.61 4.56 17.55
C ASP A 68 -4.42 5.81 17.10
N ILE A 69 -5.18 5.66 16.00
CA ILE A 69 -5.96 6.75 15.42
C ILE A 69 -7.11 7.11 16.36
N LYS A 70 -7.16 8.36 16.78
CA LYS A 70 -8.21 8.93 17.63
C LYS A 70 -9.23 9.70 16.80
N GLN A 71 -10.41 9.91 17.37
CA GLN A 71 -11.40 10.83 16.81
C GLN A 71 -10.79 12.23 16.59
N GLY A 72 -11.07 12.83 15.43
CA GLY A 72 -10.57 14.15 15.06
C GLY A 72 -9.10 14.19 14.63
N SER A 73 -8.38 13.05 14.58
CA SER A 73 -7.01 13.00 14.06
C SER A 73 -6.93 13.46 12.60
N LYS A 74 -5.85 14.14 12.25
CA LYS A 74 -5.48 14.41 10.85
C LYS A 74 -4.55 13.32 10.36
N VAL A 75 -5.01 12.58 9.36
CA VAL A 75 -4.32 11.38 8.84
C VAL A 75 -3.89 11.60 7.40
N LEU A 76 -2.67 11.19 7.04
CA LEU A 76 -2.18 11.17 5.66
C LEU A 76 -1.99 9.73 5.19
N GLU A 77 -2.62 9.38 4.06
CA GLU A 77 -2.33 8.16 3.32
C GLU A 77 -1.44 8.44 2.12
N VAL A 78 -0.23 7.88 2.13
CA VAL A 78 0.73 8.05 1.03
C VAL A 78 0.64 6.86 0.09
N GLY A 79 -0.03 7.07 -1.06
CA GLY A 79 -0.38 6.01 -2.00
C GLY A 79 -1.77 5.43 -1.72
N CYS A 80 -2.82 6.26 -1.87
CA CYS A 80 -4.18 5.91 -1.44
C CYS A 80 -4.89 4.85 -2.31
N GLY A 81 -4.29 4.42 -3.43
CA GLY A 81 -4.90 3.45 -4.32
C GLY A 81 -6.35 3.84 -4.68
N TRP A 82 -7.29 2.94 -4.53
CA TRP A 82 -8.72 3.15 -4.79
C TRP A 82 -9.49 3.77 -3.61
N GLY A 83 -8.78 4.27 -2.59
CA GLY A 83 -9.33 5.06 -1.49
C GLY A 83 -10.12 4.26 -0.44
N GLY A 84 -10.19 2.94 -0.57
CA GLY A 84 -11.01 2.12 0.33
C GLY A 84 -10.55 2.19 1.79
N MET A 85 -9.26 2.22 2.02
CA MET A 85 -8.69 2.30 3.36
C MET A 85 -8.92 3.68 3.99
N ALA A 86 -8.64 4.78 3.26
CA ALA A 86 -8.91 6.15 3.74
C ALA A 86 -10.38 6.35 4.13
N ILE A 87 -11.30 5.90 3.27
CA ILE A 87 -12.75 6.00 3.50
C ILE A 87 -13.16 5.22 4.75
N GLU A 88 -12.69 3.99 4.88
CA GLU A 88 -13.04 3.14 6.02
C GLU A 88 -12.47 3.69 7.34
N ILE A 89 -11.23 4.18 7.35
CA ILE A 89 -10.61 4.81 8.53
C ILE A 89 -11.38 6.07 8.95
N ALA A 90 -11.70 6.95 8.01
CA ALA A 90 -12.47 8.16 8.30
C ALA A 90 -13.83 7.83 8.92
N LYS A 91 -14.53 6.84 8.37
CA LYS A 91 -15.83 6.37 8.88
C LYS A 91 -15.73 5.77 10.28
N GLN A 92 -14.76 4.88 10.52
CA GLN A 92 -14.62 4.19 11.80
C GLN A 92 -14.16 5.11 12.94
N LYS A 93 -13.29 6.06 12.62
CA LYS A 93 -12.62 6.90 13.64
C LYS A 93 -13.15 8.33 13.70
N ASN A 94 -14.08 8.70 12.82
CA ASN A 94 -14.56 10.08 12.70
C ASN A 94 -13.37 11.07 12.67
N CYS A 95 -12.46 10.87 11.73
CA CYS A 95 -11.22 11.62 11.55
C CYS A 95 -11.08 12.18 10.13
N GLU A 96 -10.18 13.16 9.95
CA GLU A 96 -9.88 13.71 8.63
C GLU A 96 -8.77 12.88 7.96
N VAL A 97 -9.02 12.38 6.75
CA VAL A 97 -8.00 11.63 5.99
C VAL A 97 -7.70 12.33 4.67
N THR A 98 -6.42 12.60 4.43
CA THR A 98 -5.93 13.04 3.12
C THR A 98 -5.21 11.89 2.42
N GLY A 99 -5.76 11.42 1.30
CA GLY A 99 -5.14 10.39 0.47
C GLY A 99 -4.44 11.01 -0.74
N ILE A 100 -3.19 10.65 -1.00
CA ILE A 100 -2.44 11.13 -2.16
C ILE A 100 -2.05 9.99 -3.10
N SER A 101 -2.10 10.24 -4.41
CA SER A 101 -1.69 9.29 -5.45
C SER A 101 -1.19 10.04 -6.69
N LEU A 102 -0.41 9.35 -7.54
CA LEU A 102 -0.02 9.83 -8.87
C LEU A 102 -0.94 9.31 -9.99
N SER A 103 -1.87 8.38 -9.71
CA SER A 103 -2.84 7.87 -10.67
C SER A 103 -4.06 8.79 -10.73
N LYS A 104 -4.30 9.40 -11.90
CA LYS A 104 -5.46 10.25 -12.13
C LYS A 104 -6.78 9.48 -12.02
N ASN A 105 -6.81 8.25 -12.56
CA ASN A 105 -8.02 7.42 -12.54
C ASN A 105 -8.40 7.04 -11.10
N GLN A 106 -7.41 6.65 -10.28
CA GLN A 106 -7.65 6.37 -8.86
C GLN A 106 -8.22 7.59 -8.13
N ILE A 107 -7.65 8.78 -8.33
CA ILE A 107 -8.12 10.00 -7.64
C ILE A 107 -9.55 10.38 -8.05
N ILE A 108 -9.90 10.26 -9.33
CA ILE A 108 -11.27 10.51 -9.80
C ILE A 108 -12.23 9.55 -9.11
N TYR A 109 -11.96 8.24 -9.19
CA TYR A 109 -12.76 7.20 -8.55
C TYR A 109 -12.91 7.45 -7.03
N CYS A 110 -11.82 7.77 -6.33
CA CYS A 110 -11.83 8.02 -4.90
C CYS A 110 -12.75 9.19 -4.53
N LYS A 111 -12.68 10.29 -5.26
CA LYS A 111 -13.51 11.48 -5.02
C LYS A 111 -14.99 11.17 -5.24
N GLU A 112 -15.33 10.48 -6.31
CA GLU A 112 -16.71 10.06 -6.61
C GLU A 112 -17.25 9.14 -5.52
N LYS A 113 -16.45 8.14 -5.08
CA LYS A 113 -16.81 7.22 -4.01
C LYS A 113 -17.01 7.93 -2.67
N ALA A 114 -16.11 8.85 -2.28
CA ALA A 114 -16.26 9.63 -1.06
C ALA A 114 -17.53 10.49 -1.08
N LYS A 115 -17.79 11.18 -2.19
CA LYS A 115 -19.01 11.97 -2.38
C LYS A 115 -20.29 11.11 -2.31
N LYS A 116 -20.30 9.96 -2.99
CA LYS A 116 -21.44 9.02 -2.96
C LYS A 116 -21.75 8.53 -1.54
N LEU A 117 -20.73 8.43 -0.68
CA LEU A 117 -20.86 8.00 0.71
C LEU A 117 -21.11 9.16 1.69
N GLY A 118 -21.15 10.42 1.23
CA GLY A 118 -21.30 11.61 2.07
C GLY A 118 -20.07 11.89 2.98
N LEU A 119 -18.89 11.41 2.58
CA LEU A 119 -17.64 11.52 3.35
C LEU A 119 -16.64 12.51 2.75
N ASP A 120 -17.01 13.26 1.71
CA ASP A 120 -16.14 14.20 1.01
C ASP A 120 -15.69 15.41 1.87
N ASN A 121 -16.36 15.66 2.98
CA ASN A 121 -15.90 16.63 4.00
C ASN A 121 -14.81 16.06 4.91
N GLN A 122 -14.75 14.74 5.10
CA GLN A 122 -13.80 14.04 5.98
C GLN A 122 -12.62 13.45 5.21
N VAL A 123 -12.83 13.04 3.95
CA VAL A 123 -11.79 12.40 3.14
C VAL A 123 -11.50 13.23 1.90
N LYS A 124 -10.26 13.69 1.80
CA LYS A 124 -9.77 14.43 0.64
C LYS A 124 -8.80 13.56 -0.16
N PHE A 125 -8.93 13.61 -1.48
CA PHE A 125 -8.01 12.89 -2.39
C PHE A 125 -7.32 13.86 -3.33
N GLU A 126 -5.97 13.79 -3.40
CA GLU A 126 -5.15 14.74 -4.15
C GLU A 126 -4.21 14.03 -5.13
N LEU A 127 -4.16 14.56 -6.37
CA LEU A 127 -3.25 14.08 -7.40
C LEU A 127 -1.91 14.78 -7.27
N ILE A 128 -1.11 14.37 -6.28
CA ILE A 128 0.21 14.95 -6.01
C ILE A 128 1.25 13.90 -5.69
N ASP A 129 2.51 14.25 -5.93
CA ASP A 129 3.66 13.48 -5.49
C ASP A 129 3.88 13.68 -3.98
N TYR A 130 4.25 12.63 -3.23
CA TYR A 130 4.52 12.73 -1.79
C TYR A 130 5.57 13.81 -1.46
N ARG A 131 6.50 14.09 -2.39
CA ARG A 131 7.52 15.14 -2.24
C ARG A 131 6.94 16.55 -2.20
N GLU A 132 5.75 16.73 -2.77
CA GLU A 132 5.02 18.00 -2.83
C GLU A 132 3.95 18.14 -1.73
N ALA A 133 3.65 17.06 -1.00
CA ALA A 133 2.67 17.07 0.08
C ALA A 133 3.02 18.12 1.14
N LYS A 134 2.01 18.80 1.67
CA LYS A 134 2.13 19.88 2.66
C LYS A 134 1.26 19.61 3.88
N GLY A 135 1.48 20.40 4.93
CA GLY A 135 0.74 20.28 6.18
C GLY A 135 1.46 19.44 7.23
N THR A 136 0.78 19.25 8.36
CA THR A 136 1.23 18.40 9.46
C THR A 136 0.11 17.45 9.88
N TYR A 137 0.47 16.21 10.18
CA TYR A 137 -0.46 15.13 10.42
C TYR A 137 -0.16 14.43 11.75
N ASP A 138 -1.23 14.04 12.45
CA ASP A 138 -1.13 13.26 13.69
C ASP A 138 -0.68 11.82 13.37
N ARG A 139 -1.16 11.29 12.23
CA ARG A 139 -0.89 9.93 11.79
C ARG A 139 -0.57 9.92 10.30
N ILE A 140 0.42 9.15 9.92
CA ILE A 140 0.77 8.90 8.52
C ILE A 140 0.79 7.40 8.29
N TYR A 141 0.34 6.94 7.14
CA TYR A 141 0.58 5.57 6.71
C TYR A 141 0.86 5.48 5.21
N SER A 142 1.60 4.45 4.84
CA SER A 142 1.90 4.10 3.45
C SER A 142 1.83 2.60 3.31
N VAL A 143 0.99 2.10 2.40
CA VAL A 143 0.73 0.68 2.19
C VAL A 143 0.95 0.32 0.73
N GLY A 144 2.02 -0.46 0.45
CA GLY A 144 2.33 -0.94 -0.90
C GLY A 144 2.77 0.15 -1.89
N MET A 145 3.24 1.30 -1.40
CA MET A 145 3.72 2.40 -2.24
C MET A 145 5.25 2.54 -2.20
N PHE A 146 5.88 2.16 -1.08
CA PHE A 146 7.32 2.36 -0.88
C PHE A 146 8.18 1.60 -1.89
N GLU A 147 7.66 0.51 -2.43
CA GLU A 147 8.25 -0.29 -3.51
C GLU A 147 8.48 0.56 -4.78
N HIS A 148 7.70 1.62 -4.98
CA HIS A 148 7.79 2.55 -6.12
C HIS A 148 8.71 3.76 -5.86
N VAL A 149 9.18 3.96 -4.63
CA VAL A 149 10.05 5.09 -4.27
C VAL A 149 11.43 4.95 -4.91
N GLY A 150 11.99 3.74 -4.91
CA GLY A 150 13.34 3.47 -5.39
C GLY A 150 14.44 3.82 -4.39
N LYS A 151 15.42 2.93 -4.24
CA LYS A 151 16.47 3.00 -3.20
C LYS A 151 17.16 4.36 -3.07
N LYS A 152 17.43 5.02 -4.19
CA LYS A 152 18.09 6.35 -4.21
C LYS A 152 17.28 7.42 -3.47
N PHE A 153 15.96 7.27 -3.43
CA PHE A 153 15.04 8.27 -2.87
C PHE A 153 14.52 7.92 -1.46
N TYR A 154 14.95 6.81 -0.86
CA TYR A 154 14.56 6.46 0.51
C TYR A 154 14.91 7.55 1.54
N PRO A 155 16.11 8.19 1.50
CA PRO A 155 16.39 9.32 2.40
C PRO A 155 15.43 10.49 2.21
N THR A 156 15.09 10.82 0.95
CA THR A 156 14.14 11.89 0.62
C THR A 156 12.74 11.56 1.14
N PHE A 157 12.31 10.30 1.01
CA PHE A 157 11.02 9.84 1.50
C PHE A 157 10.92 9.98 3.02
N PHE A 158 11.87 9.43 3.77
CA PHE A 158 11.84 9.52 5.23
C PHE A 158 12.00 10.94 5.76
N LYS A 159 12.84 11.76 5.14
CA LYS A 159 12.94 13.18 5.47
C LYS A 159 11.60 13.89 5.27
N LYS A 160 10.88 13.58 4.16
CA LYS A 160 9.56 14.15 3.91
C LYS A 160 8.52 13.67 4.92
N MET A 161 8.49 12.38 5.25
CA MET A 161 7.59 11.85 6.29
C MET A 161 7.86 12.50 7.65
N SER A 162 9.14 12.70 8.02
CA SER A 162 9.51 13.41 9.24
C SER A 162 9.00 14.86 9.27
N GLN A 163 9.04 15.58 8.14
CA GLN A 163 8.53 16.95 8.04
C GLN A 163 7.00 17.05 8.16
N LEU A 164 6.28 16.04 7.64
CA LEU A 164 4.82 16.00 7.65
C LEU A 164 4.23 15.46 8.96
N LEU A 165 4.99 14.65 9.69
CA LEU A 165 4.57 14.04 10.93
C LEU A 165 4.69 15.05 12.08
N LYS A 166 3.65 15.20 12.91
CA LYS A 166 3.73 15.94 14.19
C LYS A 166 4.75 15.28 15.12
N ASP A 167 5.23 16.02 16.12
CA ASP A 167 6.25 15.51 17.06
C ASP A 167 5.75 14.35 17.91
N ASP A 168 4.45 14.32 18.24
CA ASP A 168 3.75 13.23 18.94
C ASP A 168 3.07 12.25 17.98
N GLY A 169 3.37 12.37 16.68
CA GLY A 169 2.75 11.57 15.63
C GLY A 169 3.29 10.14 15.51
N LEU A 170 2.48 9.27 14.88
CA LEU A 170 2.84 7.91 14.50
C LEU A 170 2.80 7.76 12.97
N PHE A 171 3.84 7.16 12.43
CA PHE A 171 3.91 6.78 11.02
C PHE A 171 4.01 5.26 10.87
N LEU A 172 3.17 4.65 10.05
CA LEU A 172 3.24 3.23 9.72
C LEU A 172 3.64 3.04 8.26
N LEU A 173 4.74 2.34 8.06
CA LEU A 173 5.19 1.87 6.76
C LEU A 173 4.87 0.39 6.59
N HIS A 174 3.99 0.06 5.63
CA HIS A 174 3.68 -1.31 5.22
C HIS A 174 4.21 -1.50 3.79
N THR A 175 5.22 -2.33 3.62
CA THR A 175 5.88 -2.54 2.33
C THR A 175 6.28 -3.99 2.11
N ILE A 176 6.22 -4.44 0.87
CA ILE A 176 6.86 -5.71 0.49
C ILE A 176 8.36 -5.57 0.70
N GLY A 177 8.98 -6.60 1.23
CA GLY A 177 10.41 -6.66 1.40
C GLY A 177 10.98 -8.06 1.19
N VAL A 178 12.29 -8.17 1.31
CA VAL A 178 13.03 -9.43 1.24
C VAL A 178 13.77 -9.69 2.54
N VAL A 179 13.78 -10.95 2.98
CA VAL A 179 14.53 -11.38 4.18
C VAL A 179 15.94 -11.87 3.83
N ASP A 180 16.22 -12.08 2.57
CA ASP A 180 17.52 -12.48 2.04
C ASP A 180 18.27 -11.27 1.44
N LYS A 181 19.41 -11.56 0.85
CA LYS A 181 20.26 -10.58 0.16
C LYS A 181 19.47 -9.84 -0.91
N PRO A 182 19.47 -8.50 -0.90
CA PRO A 182 18.78 -7.74 -1.93
C PRO A 182 19.22 -8.15 -3.33
N SER A 183 18.29 -8.55 -4.16
CA SER A 183 18.50 -8.96 -5.55
C SER A 183 17.93 -7.91 -6.52
N PRO A 184 18.39 -7.88 -7.77
CA PRO A 184 17.75 -7.09 -8.82
C PRO A 184 16.27 -7.49 -8.97
N PRO A 185 15.37 -6.54 -9.35
CA PRO A 185 13.99 -6.86 -9.61
C PRO A 185 13.83 -7.96 -10.65
N ASN A 186 12.86 -8.85 -10.45
CA ASN A 186 12.53 -9.87 -11.44
C ASN A 186 12.23 -9.24 -12.79
N LYS A 187 12.87 -9.73 -13.87
CA LYS A 187 12.77 -9.14 -15.22
C LYS A 187 11.34 -9.11 -15.77
N PHE A 188 10.55 -10.17 -15.51
CA PHE A 188 9.16 -10.25 -15.93
C PHE A 188 8.31 -9.21 -15.17
N ILE A 189 8.39 -9.19 -13.86
CA ILE A 189 7.66 -8.22 -13.00
C ILE A 189 8.03 -6.80 -13.35
N ASN A 190 9.33 -6.51 -13.51
CA ASN A 190 9.80 -5.15 -13.86
C ASN A 190 9.37 -4.70 -15.26
N LYS A 191 9.25 -5.64 -16.22
CA LYS A 191 8.88 -5.29 -17.60
C LYS A 191 7.38 -5.14 -17.79
N TYR A 192 6.58 -6.03 -17.20
CA TYR A 192 5.16 -6.17 -17.53
C TYR A 192 4.21 -5.70 -16.44
N ILE A 193 4.63 -5.70 -15.17
CA ILE A 193 3.74 -5.46 -14.02
C ILE A 193 4.13 -4.16 -13.30
N PHE A 194 5.31 -4.11 -12.65
CA PHE A 194 5.75 -2.98 -11.82
C PHE A 194 7.08 -2.39 -12.31
N PRO A 195 7.09 -1.56 -13.36
CA PRO A 195 8.32 -0.93 -13.85
C PRO A 195 9.00 -0.11 -12.76
N GLY A 196 10.27 -0.42 -12.49
CA GLY A 196 11.07 0.26 -11.46
C GLY A 196 10.72 -0.10 -10.02
N GLY A 197 9.84 -1.07 -9.78
CA GLY A 197 9.51 -1.57 -8.44
C GLY A 197 10.68 -2.29 -7.78
N ILE A 198 10.88 -2.08 -6.50
CA ILE A 198 11.96 -2.69 -5.69
C ILE A 198 11.38 -3.16 -4.37
N CYS A 199 11.66 -4.42 -4.01
CA CYS A 199 11.39 -4.95 -2.67
C CYS A 199 12.64 -4.80 -1.82
N PRO A 200 12.70 -3.87 -0.84
CA PRO A 200 13.89 -3.65 -0.03
C PRO A 200 14.08 -4.73 1.05
N SER A 201 15.31 -4.97 1.47
CA SER A 201 15.56 -5.61 2.75
C SER A 201 15.32 -4.64 3.91
N LEU A 202 15.13 -5.17 5.12
CA LEU A 202 14.92 -4.34 6.32
C LEU A 202 16.09 -3.36 6.54
N SER A 203 17.33 -3.79 6.34
CA SER A 203 18.51 -2.93 6.45
C SER A 203 18.51 -1.77 5.45
N GLN A 204 17.99 -1.98 4.24
CA GLN A 204 17.85 -0.92 3.24
C GLN A 204 16.79 0.11 3.60
N ILE A 205 15.80 -0.26 4.41
CA ILE A 205 14.79 0.65 4.95
C ILE A 205 15.35 1.42 6.15
N ILE A 206 15.95 0.72 7.11
CA ILE A 206 16.37 1.29 8.39
C ILE A 206 17.54 2.28 8.22
N THR A 207 18.55 1.93 7.44
CA THR A 207 19.76 2.77 7.27
C THR A 207 19.45 4.22 6.82
N PRO A 208 18.62 4.50 5.82
CA PRO A 208 18.24 5.87 5.49
C PRO A 208 17.29 6.52 6.51
N LEU A 209 16.45 5.72 7.19
CA LEU A 209 15.51 6.22 8.21
C LEU A 209 16.24 6.81 9.41
N GLU A 210 17.23 6.12 9.96
CA GLU A 210 18.02 6.55 11.13
C GLU A 210 18.67 7.94 10.94
N LYS A 211 18.96 8.30 9.68
CA LYS A 211 19.56 9.61 9.34
C LYS A 211 18.56 10.78 9.35
N THR A 212 17.31 10.54 9.65
CA THR A 212 16.25 11.56 9.60
C THR A 212 15.67 11.94 10.96
N GLY A 213 16.23 11.40 12.04
CA GLY A 213 15.72 11.60 13.40
C GLY A 213 14.44 10.80 13.70
N LEU A 214 14.01 9.96 12.78
CA LEU A 214 12.91 9.02 13.01
C LEU A 214 13.40 7.77 13.73
N ILE A 215 12.53 7.19 14.55
CA ILE A 215 12.82 6.02 15.40
C ILE A 215 11.83 4.91 15.03
N VAL A 216 12.32 3.70 14.81
CA VAL A 216 11.46 2.52 14.67
C VAL A 216 11.04 2.05 16.05
N ALA A 217 9.77 2.22 16.38
CA ALA A 217 9.20 1.84 17.67
C ALA A 217 8.74 0.39 17.70
N ASP A 218 8.26 -0.13 16.56
CA ASP A 218 7.83 -1.53 16.39
C ASP A 218 8.11 -2.01 14.97
N SER A 219 8.41 -3.30 14.84
CA SER A 219 8.59 -3.97 13.55
C SER A 219 7.87 -5.32 13.58
N GLU A 220 6.94 -5.52 12.66
CA GLU A 220 6.25 -6.78 12.42
C GLU A 220 6.55 -7.27 11.01
N THR A 221 6.90 -8.56 10.89
CA THR A 221 7.08 -9.21 9.59
C THR A 221 5.90 -10.14 9.33
N LEU A 222 5.09 -9.80 8.35
CA LEU A 222 3.96 -10.62 7.92
C LEU A 222 4.46 -11.68 6.94
N ILE A 223 4.59 -12.91 7.45
CA ILE A 223 4.95 -14.09 6.68
C ILE A 223 3.66 -14.84 6.34
N ARG A 224 3.52 -15.32 5.10
CA ARG A 224 2.38 -16.14 4.64
C ARG A 224 1.01 -15.44 4.59
N HIS A 225 0.97 -14.12 4.71
CA HIS A 225 -0.27 -13.35 4.49
C HIS A 225 -0.50 -13.01 3.02
N TYR A 226 0.59 -12.69 2.31
CA TYR A 226 0.45 -12.28 0.90
C TYR A 226 0.26 -13.46 -0.04
N ASP A 227 0.84 -14.64 0.24
CA ASP A 227 0.59 -15.85 -0.55
C ASP A 227 -0.92 -16.16 -0.58
N LYS A 228 -1.59 -16.14 0.57
CA LYS A 228 -3.04 -16.38 0.69
C LYS A 228 -3.88 -15.28 0.02
N THR A 229 -3.42 -14.03 0.10
CA THR A 229 -4.06 -12.90 -0.58
C THR A 229 -3.98 -13.09 -2.11
N LEU A 230 -2.80 -13.42 -2.63
CA LEU A 230 -2.56 -13.64 -4.05
C LEU A 230 -3.29 -14.88 -4.59
N GLU A 231 -3.42 -15.94 -3.79
CA GLU A 231 -4.25 -17.09 -4.13
C GLU A 231 -5.72 -16.71 -4.27
N SER A 232 -6.26 -15.94 -3.32
CA SER A 232 -7.64 -15.45 -3.40
C SER A 232 -7.86 -14.58 -4.65
N TRP A 233 -6.88 -13.74 -5.00
CA TRP A 233 -6.93 -12.96 -6.24
C TRP A 233 -6.87 -13.83 -7.48
N LEU A 234 -5.99 -14.85 -7.50
CA LEU A 234 -5.85 -15.78 -8.61
C LEU A 234 -7.14 -16.58 -8.83
N GLU A 235 -7.72 -17.11 -7.76
CA GLU A 235 -8.99 -17.85 -7.83
C GLU A 235 -10.10 -16.99 -8.43
N ARG A 236 -10.30 -15.76 -7.92
CA ARG A 236 -11.30 -14.82 -8.46
C ARG A 236 -11.06 -14.47 -9.91
N PHE A 237 -9.80 -14.23 -10.27
CA PHE A 237 -9.40 -13.96 -11.64
C PHE A 237 -9.72 -15.13 -12.57
N LEU A 238 -9.37 -16.37 -12.20
CA LEU A 238 -9.62 -17.57 -12.98
C LEU A 238 -11.12 -17.83 -13.16
N ASN A 239 -11.94 -17.60 -12.13
CA ASN A 239 -13.40 -17.72 -12.19
C ASN A 239 -14.04 -16.72 -13.17
N LYS A 240 -13.35 -15.64 -13.53
CA LYS A 240 -13.79 -14.61 -14.49
C LYS A 240 -12.91 -14.52 -15.74
N LYS A 241 -12.13 -15.56 -16.02
CA LYS A 241 -11.13 -15.59 -17.10
C LYS A 241 -11.68 -15.21 -18.47
N ASN A 242 -12.88 -15.68 -18.81
CA ASN A 242 -13.50 -15.35 -20.09
C ASN A 242 -13.85 -13.86 -20.19
N LEU A 243 -14.36 -13.27 -19.12
CA LEU A 243 -14.62 -11.83 -19.08
C LEU A 243 -13.33 -11.02 -19.26
N VAL A 244 -12.23 -11.43 -18.63
CA VAL A 244 -10.93 -10.76 -18.81
C VAL A 244 -10.43 -10.91 -20.26
N LYS A 245 -10.63 -12.07 -20.88
CA LYS A 245 -10.27 -12.30 -22.29
C LYS A 245 -11.06 -11.36 -23.23
N ASP A 246 -12.33 -11.13 -22.96
CA ASP A 246 -13.16 -10.21 -23.75
C ASP A 246 -12.76 -8.74 -23.55
N LEU A 247 -12.30 -8.38 -22.33
CA LEU A 247 -11.83 -7.02 -22.03
C LEU A 247 -10.47 -6.71 -22.67
N PHE A 248 -9.58 -7.70 -22.74
CA PHE A 248 -8.20 -7.56 -23.22
C PHE A 248 -7.93 -8.54 -24.37
N ASP A 249 -7.21 -9.62 -24.08
CA ASP A 249 -6.94 -10.74 -24.99
C ASP A 249 -6.41 -11.97 -24.22
N GLU A 250 -6.19 -13.08 -24.92
CA GLU A 250 -5.65 -14.34 -24.37
C GLU A 250 -4.23 -14.16 -23.81
N LYS A 251 -3.41 -13.31 -24.43
CA LYS A 251 -2.03 -13.07 -24.00
C LYS A 251 -2.01 -12.33 -22.66
N PHE A 252 -2.89 -11.35 -22.48
CA PHE A 252 -3.05 -10.63 -21.22
C PHE A 252 -3.50 -11.59 -20.11
N VAL A 253 -4.48 -12.46 -20.39
CA VAL A 253 -4.95 -13.45 -19.42
C VAL A 253 -3.80 -14.34 -18.93
N LYS A 254 -3.00 -14.91 -19.83
CA LYS A 254 -1.83 -15.76 -19.48
C LYS A 254 -0.78 -14.97 -18.70
N MET A 255 -0.52 -13.73 -19.08
CA MET A 255 0.43 -12.86 -18.37
C MET A 255 -0.02 -12.58 -16.94
N TRP A 256 -1.29 -12.26 -16.73
CA TRP A 256 -1.83 -11.92 -15.42
C TRP A 256 -1.93 -13.14 -14.50
N GLU A 257 -2.39 -14.28 -15.04
CA GLU A 257 -2.39 -15.57 -14.35
C GLU A 257 -0.97 -15.95 -13.87
N PHE A 258 0.03 -15.85 -14.77
CA PHE A 258 1.42 -16.12 -14.41
C PHE A 258 1.95 -15.15 -13.35
N TYR A 259 1.59 -13.86 -13.43
CA TYR A 259 1.96 -12.87 -12.43
C TYR A 259 1.43 -13.26 -11.04
N LEU A 260 0.12 -13.50 -10.91
CA LEU A 260 -0.49 -13.82 -9.61
C LEU A 260 0.06 -15.14 -9.04
N ALA A 261 0.15 -16.19 -9.85
CA ALA A 261 0.67 -17.49 -9.43
C ALA A 261 2.15 -17.44 -9.02
N SER A 262 3.00 -16.77 -9.81
CA SER A 262 4.44 -16.68 -9.52
C SER A 262 4.70 -15.84 -8.26
N CYS A 263 3.94 -14.77 -8.04
CA CYS A 263 4.03 -13.97 -6.82
C CYS A 263 3.56 -14.76 -5.59
N ALA A 264 2.44 -15.49 -5.67
CA ALA A 264 1.97 -16.36 -4.58
C ALA A 264 3.04 -17.39 -4.19
N ALA A 265 3.67 -18.04 -5.18
CA ALA A 265 4.75 -18.98 -4.95
C ALA A 265 5.99 -18.31 -4.30
N ALA A 266 6.34 -17.08 -4.71
CA ALA A 266 7.47 -16.35 -4.14
C ALA A 266 7.24 -15.99 -2.67
N PHE A 267 6.03 -15.57 -2.27
CA PHE A 267 5.69 -15.32 -0.85
C PHE A 267 5.58 -16.60 -0.02
N ARG A 268 5.25 -17.74 -0.64
CA ARG A 268 5.11 -19.02 0.06
C ARG A 268 6.42 -19.75 0.29
N TYR A 269 7.29 -19.76 -0.71
CA TYR A 269 8.45 -20.65 -0.75
C TYR A 269 9.79 -19.94 -0.87
N ARG A 270 9.79 -18.61 -0.92
CA ARG A 270 11.01 -17.81 -1.08
C ARG A 270 11.14 -16.77 0.02
N ASP A 271 11.80 -15.68 -0.32
CA ASP A 271 12.31 -14.65 0.56
C ASP A 271 11.40 -13.41 0.67
N LEU A 272 10.25 -13.40 -0.03
CA LEU A 272 9.34 -12.26 0.03
C LEU A 272 8.47 -12.27 1.30
N VAL A 273 8.42 -11.12 1.95
CA VAL A 273 7.61 -10.86 3.14
C VAL A 273 6.96 -9.47 3.03
N VAL A 274 6.15 -9.13 4.02
CA VAL A 274 5.70 -7.75 4.19
C VAL A 274 6.20 -7.24 5.54
N PHE A 275 6.87 -6.10 5.54
CA PHE A 275 7.24 -5.39 6.78
C PHE A 275 6.18 -4.36 7.13
N GLN A 276 5.79 -4.32 8.39
CA GLN A 276 5.06 -3.22 9.00
C GLN A 276 5.94 -2.56 10.05
N LEU A 277 6.38 -1.35 9.78
CA LEU A 277 7.21 -0.57 10.71
C LEU A 277 6.40 0.56 11.30
N GLN A 278 6.27 0.59 12.63
CA GLN A 278 5.76 1.74 13.36
C GLN A 278 6.92 2.68 13.67
N ILE A 279 6.76 3.92 13.29
CA ILE A 279 7.84 4.93 13.29
C ILE A 279 7.35 6.17 14.05
N VAL A 280 8.19 6.72 14.90
CA VAL A 280 7.93 7.91 15.74
C VAL A 280 9.04 8.93 15.62
N LYS A 281 8.79 10.16 16.08
CA LYS A 281 9.82 11.20 16.24
C LYS A 281 10.43 11.22 17.64
N ASN A 282 9.67 10.86 18.66
CA ASN A 282 10.13 10.86 20.05
C ASN A 282 9.68 9.59 20.80
N PHE A 283 10.36 9.29 21.88
CA PHE A 283 10.12 8.08 22.68
C PHE A 283 8.72 8.06 23.34
N GLN A 284 8.16 9.21 23.70
CA GLN A 284 6.88 9.32 24.39
C GLN A 284 5.71 8.99 23.48
N SER A 285 5.90 9.07 22.15
CA SER A 285 4.87 8.69 21.16
C SER A 285 4.72 7.18 20.99
N ALA A 286 5.69 6.41 21.47
CA ALA A 286 5.66 4.95 21.37
C ALA A 286 4.96 4.32 22.58
N HIS A 287 4.12 3.31 22.34
CA HIS A 287 3.56 2.49 23.40
C HIS A 287 4.62 1.57 24.01
N ARG A 288 4.53 1.28 25.32
CA ARG A 288 5.47 0.38 26.03
C ARG A 288 5.31 -1.09 25.64
N THR A 289 4.06 -1.50 25.36
CA THR A 289 3.70 -2.90 25.04
C THR A 289 2.86 -2.91 23.77
N ARG A 290 2.61 -4.09 23.23
CA ARG A 290 1.72 -4.32 22.08
C ARG A 290 0.27 -4.58 22.46
N ASP A 291 -0.11 -4.52 23.74
CA ASP A 291 -1.44 -4.88 24.23
C ASP A 291 -2.54 -4.08 23.54
N TYR A 292 -2.30 -2.79 23.26
CA TYR A 292 -3.24 -1.91 22.56
C TYR A 292 -3.57 -2.35 21.12
N ILE A 293 -2.74 -3.21 20.51
CA ILE A 293 -2.99 -3.75 19.16
C ILE A 293 -3.98 -4.92 19.23
N TYR A 294 -3.98 -5.66 20.33
CA TYR A 294 -4.74 -6.90 20.49
C TYR A 294 -5.97 -6.78 21.42
N SER A 295 -6.11 -5.63 22.11
CA SER A 295 -7.28 -5.28 22.93
C SER A 295 -8.53 -4.98 22.12
#